data_bb17e7626a0e6744e2a96adc85c1e745
#
_entry.id   bb17e7626a0e6744e2a96adc85c1e745
#
_cell.length_a   1.000
_cell.length_b   1.000
_cell.length_c   1.000
_cell.angle_alpha   90.00
_cell.angle_beta   90.00
_cell.angle_gamma   90.00
#
_symmetry.space_group_name_H-M   'P 1'
#
loop_
_entity.id
_entity.type
_entity.pdbx_description
1 polymer ?
#
loop_
_entity_poly.entity_id
_entity_poly.type
_entity_poly.pdbx_seq_one_letter_code
_entity_poly.pdbx_strand_id
1 'polypeptide(L)'
;MQVSGNLLNLFDRTIRFSQLTIEQGRIYQIDELGTERPGEPYLLPGFVDAHVHIESSLLTPAQFARLAVVHGTVATVSDPHEIGNVLGVAGVEYMIADGQRTPFKFCFGAPSCVPATTFETAGATIGVRDVRRLLGLKEIGYLAEMMNFPGVLHQDPDVMAKITLAKAFNKPIDGHAPGLRGDDAQRYIDAGMTTDHECFTYEEGLDKVQRGMNILIREGSAAKNFEALIPLLTEFPDKIMFCSDDKHPDSLIEGHINQLVRRALAKGHDLFKVLRAACLNPVLHYRLPVGLLREGDPADFIQVQDLQNFAVQQTYINGTLVAENGLSKVPDLRSEQVNRFDCQPKKPDDFAVMMDPAQNEPAIRVIEALDGQLITNSLSFAPSLVENRVVADASRDLLKITVVNRYQDAAPAVAFIKNFGLKKGALASSVGHDSHNIIAVGCDDESISRAVNLVIEARGGLSAVADSQAHLLPLPIAGLMTDVDGYTVAKQYTDLDRFAKDTLGSTLASPFMTLSFMALLVIPHLKLSDKGLFDGQSFQFTSVFTA
;
A
#
# COMPACT_ATOMS: atom_id res chain seq x y z
N MET A 1 -13.22 32.96 10.95
CA MET A 1 -14.07 31.88 11.50
C MET A 1 -13.68 31.63 12.95
N GLN A 2 -14.66 31.32 13.82
CA GLN A 2 -14.38 30.94 15.21
C GLN A 2 -14.93 29.55 15.48
N VAL A 3 -14.14 28.73 16.21
CA VAL A 3 -14.51 27.36 16.61
C VAL A 3 -14.14 27.17 18.07
N SER A 4 -15.06 26.68 18.89
CA SER A 4 -14.82 26.41 20.32
C SER A 4 -14.95 24.92 20.63
N GLY A 5 -14.16 24.45 21.59
CA GLY A 5 -14.16 23.07 22.07
C GLY A 5 -13.04 22.79 23.06
N ASN A 6 -12.97 21.57 23.54
CA ASN A 6 -11.89 21.08 24.40
C ASN A 6 -10.62 20.85 23.54
N LEU A 7 -9.72 21.82 23.52
CA LEU A 7 -8.50 21.81 22.74
C LEU A 7 -7.46 20.87 23.37
N LEU A 8 -6.97 19.90 22.60
CA LEU A 8 -5.84 19.04 22.98
C LEU A 8 -4.53 19.69 22.51
N ASN A 9 -3.72 20.13 23.47
CA ASN A 9 -2.37 20.60 23.20
C ASN A 9 -1.38 19.43 23.34
N LEU A 10 -0.83 18.97 22.20
CA LEU A 10 0.10 17.83 22.16
C LEU A 10 1.49 18.15 22.72
N PHE A 11 1.85 19.45 22.82
CA PHE A 11 3.15 19.89 23.33
C PHE A 11 3.15 19.94 24.85
N ASP A 12 2.10 20.52 25.44
CA ASP A 12 1.96 20.70 26.90
C ASP A 12 1.21 19.53 27.55
N ARG A 13 0.63 18.62 26.75
CA ARG A 13 -0.17 17.48 27.19
C ARG A 13 -1.35 17.92 28.08
N THR A 14 -2.06 18.94 27.63
CA THR A 14 -3.20 19.51 28.35
C THR A 14 -4.46 19.50 27.51
N ILE A 15 -5.61 19.49 28.19
CA ILE A 15 -6.93 19.68 27.57
C ILE A 15 -7.54 20.93 28.21
N ARG A 16 -7.89 21.94 27.40
CA ARG A 16 -8.47 23.19 27.83
C ARG A 16 -9.65 23.55 26.94
N PHE A 17 -10.74 24.00 27.52
CA PHE A 17 -11.80 24.59 26.74
C PHE A 17 -11.33 25.92 26.16
N SER A 18 -11.26 25.98 24.83
CA SER A 18 -10.65 27.08 24.08
C SER A 18 -11.50 27.51 22.90
N GLN A 19 -11.30 28.74 22.45
CA GLN A 19 -11.80 29.23 21.17
C GLN A 19 -10.65 29.50 20.22
N LEU A 20 -10.75 28.90 19.02
CA LEU A 20 -9.84 29.16 17.91
C LEU A 20 -10.41 30.27 17.03
N THR A 21 -9.66 31.32 16.79
CA THR A 21 -9.93 32.30 15.74
C THR A 21 -9.07 31.98 14.55
N ILE A 22 -9.71 31.76 13.39
CA ILE A 22 -9.06 31.33 12.14
C ILE A 22 -9.23 32.41 11.09
N GLU A 23 -8.10 32.89 10.55
CA GLU A 23 -8.02 33.90 9.49
C GLU A 23 -7.10 33.41 8.36
N GLN A 24 -7.51 33.61 7.13
CA GLN A 24 -6.75 33.23 5.93
C GLN A 24 -6.19 31.80 5.96
N GLY A 25 -6.96 30.86 6.49
CA GLY A 25 -6.58 29.45 6.56
C GLY A 25 -5.59 29.10 7.68
N ARG A 26 -5.30 30.03 8.58
CA ARG A 26 -4.36 29.87 9.72
C ARG A 26 -5.04 30.14 11.04
N ILE A 27 -4.53 29.54 12.09
CA ILE A 27 -4.91 29.85 13.46
C ILE A 27 -4.30 31.21 13.82
N TYR A 28 -5.15 32.22 13.91
CA TYR A 28 -4.73 33.58 14.26
C TYR A 28 -4.54 33.75 15.77
N GLN A 29 -5.47 33.18 16.55
CA GLN A 29 -5.47 33.31 18.02
C GLN A 29 -6.12 32.09 18.65
N ILE A 30 -5.63 31.71 19.84
CA ILE A 30 -6.19 30.69 20.72
C ILE A 30 -6.51 31.31 22.07
N ASP A 31 -7.80 31.47 22.35
CA ASP A 31 -8.27 31.98 23.64
C ASP A 31 -8.61 30.80 24.56
N GLU A 32 -7.85 30.61 25.63
CA GLU A 32 -8.18 29.66 26.69
C GLU A 32 -9.33 30.20 27.55
N LEU A 33 -10.46 29.49 27.54
CA LEU A 33 -11.70 29.90 28.23
C LEU A 33 -11.95 29.14 29.54
N GLY A 34 -11.02 28.24 29.90
CA GLY A 34 -11.07 27.49 31.15
C GLY A 34 -10.68 26.02 31.03
N THR A 35 -11.02 25.26 32.06
CA THR A 35 -10.78 23.81 32.09
C THR A 35 -11.68 23.07 31.12
N GLU A 36 -11.34 21.79 30.83
CA GLU A 36 -12.16 20.88 30.05
C GLU A 36 -13.64 20.93 30.46
N ARG A 37 -14.54 20.99 29.47
CA ARG A 37 -16.00 21.06 29.69
C ARG A 37 -16.65 19.75 29.20
N PRO A 38 -17.29 18.98 30.07
CA PRO A 38 -18.02 17.79 29.69
C PRO A 38 -19.14 18.08 28.66
N GLY A 39 -19.26 17.25 27.65
CA GLY A 39 -20.28 17.38 26.61
C GLY A 39 -19.91 18.29 25.43
N GLU A 40 -18.88 19.12 25.57
CA GLU A 40 -18.33 19.89 24.45
C GLU A 40 -17.41 19.02 23.60
N PRO A 41 -17.36 19.23 22.28
CA PRO A 41 -16.50 18.45 21.39
C PRO A 41 -15.02 18.71 21.67
N TYR A 42 -14.18 17.77 21.23
CA TYR A 42 -12.72 17.89 21.32
C TYR A 42 -12.14 18.36 20.00
N LEU A 43 -11.19 19.29 20.09
CA LEU A 43 -10.41 19.82 18.96
C LEU A 43 -8.99 19.28 19.05
N LEU A 44 -8.52 18.61 18.00
CA LEU A 44 -7.17 18.05 17.95
C LEU A 44 -6.60 18.19 16.54
N PRO A 45 -5.26 18.14 16.36
CA PRO A 45 -4.65 18.17 15.04
C PRO A 45 -5.21 17.04 14.16
N GLY A 46 -5.34 17.28 12.85
CA GLY A 46 -5.74 16.26 11.92
C GLY A 46 -4.74 15.09 11.86
N PHE A 47 -5.23 13.91 11.60
CA PHE A 47 -4.38 12.72 11.46
C PHE A 47 -3.54 12.77 10.19
N VAL A 48 -2.36 12.16 10.27
CA VAL A 48 -1.44 11.98 9.14
C VAL A 48 -1.19 10.49 8.95
N ASP A 49 -1.38 9.99 7.73
CA ASP A 49 -0.91 8.68 7.35
C ASP A 49 0.56 8.77 6.96
N ALA A 50 1.42 8.11 7.74
CA ALA A 50 2.86 8.27 7.64
C ALA A 50 3.52 7.46 6.51
N HIS A 51 2.77 6.55 5.85
CA HIS A 51 3.20 5.80 4.67
C HIS A 51 2.00 5.15 3.98
N VAL A 52 1.81 5.43 2.70
CA VAL A 52 0.71 4.84 1.92
C VAL A 52 1.05 4.76 0.44
N HIS A 53 0.65 3.66 -0.20
CA HIS A 53 0.51 3.53 -1.64
C HIS A 53 -0.94 3.84 -2.01
N ILE A 54 -1.19 5.07 -2.50
CA ILE A 54 -2.55 5.52 -2.84
C ILE A 54 -3.16 4.59 -3.89
N GLU A 55 -2.34 4.10 -4.82
CA GLU A 55 -2.71 3.19 -5.90
C GLU A 55 -3.35 1.90 -5.37
N SER A 56 -2.93 1.40 -4.22
CA SER A 56 -3.51 0.21 -3.58
C SER A 56 -4.96 0.41 -3.14
N SER A 57 -5.40 1.67 -2.98
CA SER A 57 -6.82 1.98 -2.79
C SER A 57 -7.64 1.89 -4.08
N LEU A 58 -7.02 1.62 -5.22
CA LEU A 58 -7.61 1.61 -6.57
C LEU A 58 -8.15 2.99 -7.00
N LEU A 59 -7.80 4.04 -6.29
CA LEU A 59 -8.32 5.41 -6.47
C LEU A 59 -7.21 6.38 -6.84
N THR A 60 -7.55 7.41 -7.63
CA THR A 60 -6.66 8.55 -7.82
C THR A 60 -6.51 9.34 -6.51
N PRO A 61 -5.46 10.15 -6.35
CA PRO A 61 -5.28 10.98 -5.16
C PRO A 61 -6.51 11.84 -4.81
N ALA A 62 -7.19 12.40 -5.81
CA ALA A 62 -8.39 13.19 -5.59
C ALA A 62 -9.55 12.37 -5.01
N GLN A 63 -9.74 11.13 -5.43
CA GLN A 63 -10.78 10.25 -4.92
C GLN A 63 -10.38 9.65 -3.56
N PHE A 64 -9.11 9.32 -3.36
CA PHE A 64 -8.57 8.89 -2.05
C PHE A 64 -8.81 9.96 -0.98
N ALA A 65 -8.52 11.22 -1.28
CA ALA A 65 -8.72 12.34 -0.36
C ALA A 65 -10.18 12.41 0.14
N ARG A 66 -11.16 12.15 -0.74
CA ARG A 66 -12.60 12.16 -0.39
C ARG A 66 -12.95 11.12 0.68
N LEU A 67 -12.32 9.95 0.64
CA LEU A 67 -12.52 8.90 1.64
C LEU A 67 -11.71 9.16 2.92
N ALA A 68 -10.48 9.65 2.80
CA ALA A 68 -9.60 9.86 3.94
C ALA A 68 -10.07 10.97 4.89
N VAL A 69 -10.59 12.09 4.35
CA VAL A 69 -11.01 13.24 5.17
C VAL A 69 -12.17 12.95 6.10
N VAL A 70 -13.04 12.00 5.77
CA VAL A 70 -14.18 11.65 6.65
C VAL A 70 -13.74 10.93 7.91
N HIS A 71 -12.52 10.39 7.90
CA HIS A 71 -11.88 9.73 9.04
C HIS A 71 -10.93 10.66 9.81
N GLY A 72 -10.89 11.95 9.44
CA GLY A 72 -10.03 12.94 10.11
C GLY A 72 -8.60 12.98 9.60
N THR A 73 -8.25 12.27 8.55
CA THR A 73 -6.92 12.36 7.93
C THR A 73 -6.85 13.62 7.07
N VAL A 74 -5.82 14.43 7.27
CA VAL A 74 -5.61 15.70 6.57
C VAL A 74 -4.39 15.68 5.64
N ALA A 75 -3.52 14.70 5.84
CA ALA A 75 -2.31 14.55 5.04
C ALA A 75 -1.85 13.10 4.96
N THR A 76 -1.07 12.80 3.91
CA THR A 76 -0.37 11.52 3.73
C THR A 76 1.08 11.73 3.33
N VAL A 77 1.93 10.77 3.71
CA VAL A 77 3.26 10.54 3.15
C VAL A 77 3.10 9.40 2.13
N SER A 78 3.13 9.73 0.85
CA SER A 78 2.69 8.82 -0.22
C SER A 78 3.86 8.41 -1.09
N ASP A 79 4.07 7.10 -1.23
CA ASP A 79 5.06 6.55 -2.16
C ASP A 79 4.39 6.16 -3.49
N PRO A 80 4.63 6.89 -4.59
CA PRO A 80 4.02 6.62 -5.88
C PRO A 80 4.86 5.67 -6.75
N HIS A 81 5.57 4.70 -6.16
CA HIS A 81 6.40 3.80 -6.95
C HIS A 81 5.57 2.83 -7.80
N GLU A 82 4.34 2.54 -7.40
CA GLU A 82 3.44 1.66 -8.14
C GLU A 82 3.14 2.22 -9.54
N ILE A 83 2.61 3.44 -9.63
CA ILE A 83 2.45 4.09 -10.94
C ILE A 83 3.81 4.42 -11.57
N GLY A 84 4.84 4.62 -10.76
CA GLY A 84 6.23 4.77 -11.20
C GLY A 84 6.72 3.56 -11.99
N ASN A 85 6.38 2.34 -11.60
CA ASN A 85 6.71 1.11 -12.32
C ASN A 85 6.00 1.02 -13.69
N VAL A 86 4.85 1.67 -13.84
CA VAL A 86 4.09 1.66 -15.10
C VAL A 86 4.51 2.78 -16.04
N LEU A 87 4.61 4.02 -15.54
CA LEU A 87 4.75 5.24 -16.33
C LEU A 87 6.03 6.05 -16.02
N GLY A 88 6.87 5.58 -15.10
CA GLY A 88 8.09 6.25 -14.70
C GLY A 88 7.82 7.61 -14.03
N VAL A 89 8.68 8.58 -14.31
CA VAL A 89 8.56 9.95 -13.78
C VAL A 89 7.21 10.59 -14.13
N ALA A 90 6.68 10.33 -15.32
CA ALA A 90 5.37 10.85 -15.73
C ALA A 90 4.23 10.35 -14.82
N GLY A 91 4.31 9.12 -14.33
CA GLY A 91 3.37 8.58 -13.33
C GLY A 91 3.44 9.33 -12.00
N VAL A 92 4.65 9.58 -11.50
CA VAL A 92 4.84 10.37 -10.27
C VAL A 92 4.30 11.80 -10.44
N GLU A 93 4.59 12.44 -11.56
CA GLU A 93 4.09 13.78 -11.88
C GLU A 93 2.54 13.80 -12.01
N TYR A 94 1.95 12.73 -12.53
CA TYR A 94 0.50 12.55 -12.56
C TYR A 94 -0.12 12.54 -11.15
N MET A 95 0.45 11.77 -10.22
CA MET A 95 -0.03 11.71 -8.83
C MET A 95 0.05 13.08 -8.15
N ILE A 96 1.16 13.80 -8.36
CA ILE A 96 1.33 15.17 -7.86
C ILE A 96 0.24 16.09 -8.42
N ALA A 97 0.06 16.10 -9.74
CA ALA A 97 -0.90 16.98 -10.41
C ALA A 97 -2.35 16.69 -9.97
N ASP A 98 -2.72 15.41 -9.85
CA ASP A 98 -4.05 15.03 -9.37
C ASP A 98 -4.27 15.43 -7.91
N GLY A 99 -3.30 15.17 -7.04
CA GLY A 99 -3.35 15.55 -5.62
C GLY A 99 -3.50 17.06 -5.39
N GLN A 100 -2.83 17.88 -6.21
CA GLN A 100 -2.90 19.35 -6.12
C GLN A 100 -4.30 19.93 -6.42
N ARG A 101 -5.19 19.15 -6.99
CA ARG A 101 -6.57 19.57 -7.31
C ARG A 101 -7.50 19.56 -6.09
N THR A 102 -7.02 19.07 -4.95
CA THR A 102 -7.78 18.95 -3.69
C THR A 102 -7.13 19.75 -2.57
N PRO A 103 -7.88 20.10 -1.52
CA PRO A 103 -7.29 20.73 -0.33
C PRO A 103 -6.46 19.77 0.52
N PHE A 104 -6.54 18.45 0.30
CA PHE A 104 -5.81 17.43 1.04
C PHE A 104 -4.30 17.56 0.82
N LYS A 105 -3.50 17.27 1.84
CA LYS A 105 -2.05 17.50 1.81
C LYS A 105 -1.30 16.23 1.50
N PHE A 106 -0.81 16.09 0.29
CA PHE A 106 0.03 14.98 -0.13
C PHE A 106 1.51 15.36 -0.04
N CYS A 107 2.30 14.53 0.63
CA CYS A 107 3.75 14.56 0.59
C CYS A 107 4.22 13.35 -0.23
N PHE A 108 4.52 13.55 -1.50
CA PHE A 108 4.99 12.46 -2.35
C PHE A 108 6.48 12.19 -2.16
N GLY A 109 6.88 10.92 -2.30
CA GLY A 109 8.26 10.47 -2.34
C GLY A 109 8.82 10.39 -3.76
N ALA A 110 10.16 10.47 -3.90
CA ALA A 110 10.83 10.07 -5.12
C ALA A 110 11.06 8.54 -5.06
N PRO A 111 10.46 7.73 -5.95
CA PRO A 111 10.66 6.29 -5.92
C PRO A 111 12.13 5.89 -6.01
N SER A 112 12.57 5.03 -5.11
CA SER A 112 13.98 4.60 -5.01
C SER A 112 14.29 3.36 -5.85
N CYS A 113 13.31 2.45 -6.00
CA CYS A 113 13.48 1.10 -6.55
C CYS A 113 12.45 0.84 -7.66
N VAL A 114 12.65 1.42 -8.86
CA VAL A 114 11.79 1.21 -10.03
C VAL A 114 12.65 0.80 -11.24
N PRO A 115 12.53 -0.46 -11.70
CA PRO A 115 11.80 -1.57 -11.09
C PRO A 115 12.47 -2.06 -9.79
N ALA A 116 11.72 -2.82 -9.00
CA ALA A 116 12.23 -3.43 -7.77
C ALA A 116 13.37 -4.42 -8.06
N THR A 117 13.26 -5.19 -9.16
CA THR A 117 14.29 -6.11 -9.63
C THR A 117 14.48 -6.07 -11.15
N THR A 118 15.56 -6.67 -11.65
CA THR A 118 15.82 -6.88 -13.08
C THR A 118 15.23 -8.20 -13.61
N PHE A 119 14.65 -9.02 -12.73
CA PHE A 119 14.07 -10.34 -13.04
C PHE A 119 12.60 -10.28 -13.50
N GLU A 120 12.08 -9.11 -13.75
CA GLU A 120 10.72 -8.85 -14.21
C GLU A 120 10.73 -7.74 -15.26
N THR A 121 9.62 -7.59 -16.00
CA THR A 121 9.46 -6.50 -16.96
C THR A 121 8.55 -5.45 -16.35
N ALA A 122 9.08 -4.26 -16.12
CA ALA A 122 8.31 -3.08 -15.73
C ALA A 122 8.01 -2.18 -16.92
N GLY A 123 7.03 -1.29 -16.76
CA GLY A 123 6.68 -0.29 -17.76
C GLY A 123 7.75 0.80 -17.91
N ALA A 124 8.49 1.10 -16.83
CA ALA A 124 9.50 2.16 -16.84
C ALA A 124 10.64 1.85 -15.87
N THR A 125 11.66 2.71 -15.91
CA THR A 125 12.78 2.70 -14.96
C THR A 125 12.99 4.12 -14.44
N ILE A 126 13.20 4.26 -13.12
CA ILE A 126 13.56 5.52 -12.46
C ILE A 126 15.00 5.40 -11.97
N GLY A 127 15.92 5.98 -12.76
CA GLY A 127 17.35 5.97 -12.47
C GLY A 127 17.81 7.15 -11.61
N VAL A 128 19.11 7.20 -11.33
CA VAL A 128 19.72 8.26 -10.49
C VAL A 128 19.41 9.68 -11.00
N ARG A 129 19.37 9.88 -12.34
CA ARG A 129 19.04 11.19 -12.93
C ARG A 129 17.59 11.58 -12.67
N ASP A 130 16.69 10.63 -12.74
CA ASP A 130 15.25 10.83 -12.51
C ASP A 130 14.98 11.14 -11.05
N VAL A 131 15.61 10.38 -10.14
CA VAL A 131 15.56 10.65 -8.69
C VAL A 131 16.08 12.06 -8.37
N ARG A 132 17.18 12.50 -9.00
CA ARG A 132 17.66 13.89 -8.85
C ARG A 132 16.62 14.91 -9.30
N ARG A 133 15.96 14.67 -10.45
CA ARG A 133 14.89 15.54 -10.98
C ARG A 133 13.72 15.61 -9.99
N LEU A 134 13.23 14.46 -9.55
CA LEU A 134 12.11 14.36 -8.61
C LEU A 134 12.43 15.04 -7.28
N LEU A 135 13.58 14.74 -6.67
CA LEU A 135 14.00 15.37 -5.41
C LEU A 135 14.13 16.90 -5.52
N GLY A 136 14.29 17.45 -6.72
CA GLY A 136 14.31 18.90 -6.97
C GLY A 136 12.92 19.55 -6.94
N LEU A 137 11.84 18.78 -7.00
CA LEU A 137 10.47 19.29 -6.92
C LEU A 137 10.10 19.61 -5.45
N LYS A 138 9.31 20.67 -5.27
CA LYS A 138 8.84 21.06 -3.93
C LYS A 138 7.80 20.10 -3.35
N GLU A 139 7.06 19.42 -4.23
CA GLU A 139 6.03 18.43 -3.93
C GLU A 139 6.61 17.08 -3.45
N ILE A 140 7.86 16.83 -3.77
CA ILE A 140 8.58 15.62 -3.32
C ILE A 140 9.25 15.92 -1.99
N GLY A 141 8.77 15.29 -0.92
CA GLY A 141 9.24 15.53 0.44
C GLY A 141 10.39 14.65 0.89
N TYR A 142 10.60 13.48 0.29
CA TYR A 142 11.51 12.45 0.75
C TYR A 142 11.95 11.50 -0.38
N LEU A 143 12.97 10.67 -0.12
CA LEU A 143 13.26 9.51 -0.95
C LEU A 143 12.42 8.35 -0.43
N ALA A 144 11.56 7.83 -1.30
CA ALA A 144 10.63 6.77 -0.96
C ALA A 144 11.35 5.47 -0.61
N GLU A 145 10.62 4.52 -0.06
CA GLU A 145 11.14 3.32 0.59
C GLU A 145 12.28 2.63 -0.18
N MET A 146 13.38 2.38 0.54
CA MET A 146 14.56 1.72 0.00
C MET A 146 14.44 0.20 0.16
N MET A 147 13.65 -0.42 -0.70
CA MET A 147 13.43 -1.88 -0.71
C MET A 147 14.70 -2.67 -1.01
N ASN A 148 15.63 -2.10 -1.77
CA ASN A 148 16.91 -2.75 -2.07
C ASN A 148 17.90 -2.62 -0.91
N PHE A 149 17.51 -3.10 0.30
CA PHE A 149 18.41 -3.11 1.45
C PHE A 149 19.67 -3.98 1.21
N PRO A 150 19.64 -5.10 0.45
CA PRO A 150 20.88 -5.80 0.09
C PRO A 150 21.85 -4.90 -0.68
N GLY A 151 21.36 -4.11 -1.62
CA GLY A 151 22.17 -3.14 -2.35
C GLY A 151 22.78 -2.07 -1.44
N VAL A 152 22.07 -1.64 -0.39
CA VAL A 152 22.64 -0.75 0.64
C VAL A 152 23.78 -1.45 1.40
N LEU A 153 23.56 -2.68 1.87
CA LEU A 153 24.54 -3.45 2.63
C LEU A 153 25.81 -3.78 1.83
N HIS A 154 25.64 -4.02 0.52
CA HIS A 154 26.74 -4.29 -0.41
C HIS A 154 27.26 -3.04 -1.13
N GLN A 155 26.76 -1.85 -0.77
CA GLN A 155 27.20 -0.55 -1.32
C GLN A 155 27.06 -0.47 -2.85
N ASP A 156 25.92 -0.94 -3.39
CA ASP A 156 25.63 -0.83 -4.82
C ASP A 156 25.72 0.64 -5.26
N PRO A 157 26.47 0.94 -6.34
CA PRO A 157 26.74 2.32 -6.73
C PRO A 157 25.47 3.14 -7.05
N ASP A 158 24.47 2.55 -7.70
CA ASP A 158 23.21 3.25 -8.08
C ASP A 158 22.36 3.51 -6.82
N VAL A 159 22.26 2.52 -5.93
CA VAL A 159 21.56 2.66 -4.66
C VAL A 159 22.21 3.77 -3.81
N MET A 160 23.52 3.72 -3.64
CA MET A 160 24.25 4.72 -2.84
C MET A 160 24.22 6.12 -3.47
N ALA A 161 24.18 6.22 -4.81
CA ALA A 161 24.01 7.50 -5.48
C ALA A 161 22.64 8.14 -5.19
N LYS A 162 21.54 7.36 -5.19
CA LYS A 162 20.18 7.84 -4.83
C LYS A 162 20.13 8.32 -3.38
N ILE A 163 20.70 7.56 -2.45
CA ILE A 163 20.82 7.92 -1.03
C ILE A 163 21.61 9.24 -0.87
N THR A 164 22.74 9.36 -1.56
CA THR A 164 23.58 10.56 -1.53
C THR A 164 22.82 11.80 -2.03
N LEU A 165 22.00 11.64 -3.09
CA LEU A 165 21.15 12.72 -3.59
C LEU A 165 20.12 13.16 -2.54
N ALA A 166 19.41 12.23 -1.90
CA ALA A 166 18.42 12.58 -0.86
C ALA A 166 19.07 13.37 0.29
N LYS A 167 20.25 12.94 0.74
CA LYS A 167 21.04 13.67 1.74
C LYS A 167 21.43 15.08 1.25
N ALA A 168 21.85 15.21 0.00
CA ALA A 168 22.22 16.51 -0.59
C ALA A 168 21.03 17.48 -0.69
N PHE A 169 19.82 16.97 -0.91
CA PHE A 169 18.59 17.75 -0.88
C PHE A 169 18.02 17.93 0.53
N ASN A 170 18.69 17.41 1.57
CA ASN A 170 18.23 17.44 2.97
C ASN A 170 16.81 16.86 3.14
N LYS A 171 16.51 15.76 2.46
CA LYS A 171 15.24 15.05 2.50
C LYS A 171 15.37 13.74 3.25
N PRO A 172 14.39 13.33 4.07
CA PRO A 172 14.37 12.03 4.71
C PRO A 172 14.45 10.89 3.70
N ILE A 173 14.88 9.73 4.16
CA ILE A 173 14.94 8.50 3.36
C ILE A 173 14.16 7.43 4.11
N ASP A 174 13.13 6.92 3.49
CA ASP A 174 12.35 5.84 4.07
C ASP A 174 12.98 4.48 3.80
N GLY A 175 12.82 3.60 4.76
CA GLY A 175 13.32 2.24 4.70
C GLY A 175 12.21 1.21 4.51
N HIS A 176 12.62 0.05 3.99
CA HIS A 176 11.84 -1.16 3.81
C HIS A 176 12.81 -2.34 3.94
N ALA A 177 12.91 -2.90 5.14
CA ALA A 177 13.92 -3.92 5.42
C ALA A 177 13.38 -5.03 6.34
N PRO A 178 12.44 -5.87 5.81
CA PRO A 178 11.83 -6.94 6.59
C PRO A 178 12.88 -7.92 7.12
N GLY A 179 12.79 -8.22 8.42
CA GLY A 179 13.67 -9.17 9.09
C GLY A 179 15.11 -8.70 9.35
N LEU A 180 15.50 -7.51 8.89
CA LEU A 180 16.85 -6.98 9.07
C LEU A 180 17.08 -6.58 10.53
N ARG A 181 18.16 -7.09 11.16
CA ARG A 181 18.46 -6.90 12.58
C ARG A 181 19.96 -6.77 12.83
N GLY A 182 20.33 -6.38 14.04
CA GLY A 182 21.72 -6.36 14.51
C GLY A 182 22.60 -5.38 13.72
N ASP A 183 23.82 -5.80 13.40
CA ASP A 183 24.80 -4.96 12.71
C ASP A 183 24.38 -4.60 11.28
N ASP A 184 23.61 -5.45 10.63
CA ASP A 184 23.07 -5.17 9.29
C ASP A 184 22.01 -4.05 9.35
N ALA A 185 21.13 -4.08 10.36
CA ALA A 185 20.20 -2.98 10.59
C ALA A 185 20.95 -1.68 10.91
N GLN A 186 22.05 -1.75 11.70
CA GLN A 186 22.86 -0.58 11.98
C GLN A 186 23.49 0.00 10.71
N ARG A 187 24.08 -0.86 9.85
CA ARG A 187 24.66 -0.41 8.56
C ARG A 187 23.61 0.26 7.65
N TYR A 188 22.39 -0.28 7.64
CA TYR A 188 21.27 0.28 6.88
C TYR A 188 20.87 1.67 7.42
N ILE A 189 20.77 1.82 8.74
CA ILE A 189 20.50 3.09 9.42
C ILE A 189 21.62 4.11 9.15
N ASP A 190 22.88 3.70 9.29
CA ASP A 190 24.05 4.56 9.08
C ASP A 190 24.16 5.05 7.62
N ALA A 191 23.66 4.24 6.66
CA ALA A 191 23.54 4.65 5.27
C ALA A 191 22.53 5.78 5.08
N GLY A 192 21.61 6.01 6.04
CA GLY A 192 20.72 7.18 6.09
C GLY A 192 19.24 6.89 6.11
N MET A 193 18.82 5.62 6.17
CA MET A 193 17.40 5.27 6.32
C MET A 193 16.90 5.68 7.69
N THR A 194 15.72 6.33 7.72
CA THR A 194 15.19 6.98 8.93
C THR A 194 13.94 6.29 9.49
N THR A 195 13.29 5.46 8.68
CA THR A 195 12.03 4.78 9.02
C THR A 195 12.05 3.31 8.59
N ASP A 196 11.16 2.49 9.15
CA ASP A 196 10.83 1.15 8.64
C ASP A 196 9.39 0.79 9.03
N HIS A 197 8.60 0.28 8.09
CA HIS A 197 7.22 -0.18 8.28
C HIS A 197 7.08 -1.70 8.16
N GLU A 198 8.18 -2.41 7.84
CA GLU A 198 8.21 -3.85 7.55
C GLU A 198 8.49 -4.75 8.76
N CYS A 199 8.65 -4.19 9.95
CA CYS A 199 8.84 -5.01 11.14
C CYS A 199 7.61 -5.88 11.43
N PHE A 200 7.79 -7.20 11.55
CA PHE A 200 6.71 -8.14 11.85
C PHE A 200 6.64 -8.55 13.32
N THR A 201 7.74 -8.44 14.06
CA THR A 201 7.81 -8.85 15.48
C THR A 201 8.20 -7.67 16.37
N TYR A 202 7.81 -7.77 17.63
CA TYR A 202 8.21 -6.80 18.66
C TYR A 202 9.74 -6.67 18.76
N GLU A 203 10.44 -7.80 18.75
CA GLU A 203 11.90 -7.86 18.89
C GLU A 203 12.63 -7.19 17.71
N GLU A 204 12.09 -7.31 16.50
CA GLU A 204 12.62 -6.63 15.33
C GLU A 204 12.43 -5.13 15.44
N GLY A 205 11.20 -4.68 15.76
CA GLY A 205 10.91 -3.28 15.96
C GLY A 205 11.73 -2.67 17.12
N LEU A 206 11.91 -3.40 18.22
CA LEU A 206 12.72 -2.99 19.36
C LEU A 206 14.20 -2.81 18.99
N ASP A 207 14.79 -3.76 18.25
CA ASP A 207 16.18 -3.67 17.80
C ASP A 207 16.40 -2.41 16.94
N LYS A 208 15.52 -2.16 15.97
CA LYS A 208 15.61 -0.99 15.07
C LYS A 208 15.38 0.33 15.79
N VAL A 209 14.36 0.42 16.67
CA VAL A 209 14.06 1.68 17.38
C VAL A 209 15.17 2.04 18.37
N GLN A 210 15.78 1.07 19.04
CA GLN A 210 16.92 1.29 19.93
C GLN A 210 18.17 1.78 19.18
N ARG A 211 18.28 1.47 17.88
CA ARG A 211 19.35 1.97 16.99
C ARG A 211 19.03 3.35 16.39
N GLY A 212 17.87 3.94 16.76
CA GLY A 212 17.49 5.30 16.35
C GLY A 212 16.51 5.41 15.21
N MET A 213 16.10 4.31 14.58
CA MET A 213 15.10 4.26 13.51
C MET A 213 13.70 4.62 14.04
N ASN A 214 12.88 5.28 13.22
CA ASN A 214 11.46 5.42 13.52
C ASN A 214 10.72 4.19 12.99
N ILE A 215 9.76 3.67 13.75
CA ILE A 215 8.97 2.51 13.39
C ILE A 215 7.56 2.96 13.03
N LEU A 216 7.11 2.56 11.85
CA LEU A 216 5.76 2.79 11.39
C LEU A 216 4.90 1.55 11.65
N ILE A 217 3.85 1.74 12.44
CA ILE A 217 2.87 0.69 12.72
C ILE A 217 1.81 0.76 11.63
N ARG A 218 1.70 -0.32 10.84
CA ARG A 218 0.82 -0.37 9.68
C ARG A 218 -0.40 -1.27 9.87
N GLU A 219 -1.51 -0.86 9.25
CA GLU A 219 -2.75 -1.62 9.12
C GLU A 219 -3.27 -1.54 7.69
N GLY A 220 -2.60 -2.23 6.80
CA GLY A 220 -3.02 -2.44 5.43
C GLY A 220 -4.18 -3.45 5.30
N SER A 221 -4.56 -3.79 4.09
CA SER A 221 -5.59 -4.81 3.86
C SER A 221 -5.04 -6.24 4.00
N ALA A 222 -3.77 -6.48 3.65
CA ALA A 222 -3.11 -7.77 3.83
C ALA A 222 -2.09 -7.75 4.97
N ALA A 223 -1.14 -6.82 4.96
CA ALA A 223 -0.06 -6.77 5.94
C ALA A 223 -0.44 -5.92 7.16
N LYS A 224 -0.36 -6.50 8.35
CA LYS A 224 -0.76 -5.87 9.61
C LYS A 224 0.24 -6.21 10.70
N ASN A 225 0.79 -5.19 11.35
CA ASN A 225 1.76 -5.37 12.42
C ASN A 225 1.39 -4.65 13.73
N PHE A 226 0.19 -4.06 13.79
CA PHE A 226 -0.25 -3.28 14.95
C PHE A 226 -0.13 -4.05 16.27
N GLU A 227 -0.63 -5.30 16.33
CA GLU A 227 -0.65 -6.07 17.57
C GLU A 227 0.76 -6.37 18.09
N ALA A 228 1.71 -6.62 17.18
CA ALA A 228 3.09 -6.89 17.52
C ALA A 228 3.84 -5.64 17.98
N LEU A 229 3.60 -4.49 17.35
CA LEU A 229 4.45 -3.31 17.51
C LEU A 229 3.88 -2.23 18.44
N ILE A 230 2.55 -2.22 18.70
CA ILE A 230 1.93 -1.18 19.53
C ILE A 230 2.53 -1.07 20.95
N PRO A 231 3.07 -2.13 21.59
CA PRO A 231 3.73 -2.00 22.88
C PRO A 231 4.94 -1.04 22.86
N LEU A 232 5.64 -0.89 21.71
CA LEU A 232 6.76 0.03 21.55
C LEU A 232 6.37 1.50 21.81
N LEU A 233 5.10 1.86 21.57
CA LEU A 233 4.60 3.21 21.80
C LEU A 233 4.75 3.66 23.26
N THR A 234 4.75 2.72 24.20
CA THR A 234 4.87 3.05 25.64
C THR A 234 6.26 3.57 25.98
N GLU A 235 7.30 2.97 25.41
CA GLU A 235 8.69 3.30 25.72
C GLU A 235 9.31 4.31 24.75
N PHE A 236 8.87 4.27 23.47
CA PHE A 236 9.45 5.07 22.39
C PHE A 236 8.40 5.96 21.68
N PRO A 237 7.58 6.76 22.42
CA PRO A 237 6.48 7.51 21.81
C PRO A 237 6.92 8.50 20.73
N ASP A 238 8.16 8.98 20.77
CA ASP A 238 8.71 9.93 19.80
C ASP A 238 9.24 9.25 18.52
N LYS A 239 9.26 7.93 18.49
CA LYS A 239 9.80 7.11 17.40
C LYS A 239 8.75 6.30 16.65
N ILE A 240 7.49 6.37 17.09
CA ILE A 240 6.39 5.60 16.49
C ILE A 240 5.52 6.53 15.65
N MET A 241 5.14 6.05 14.46
CA MET A 241 4.12 6.68 13.60
C MET A 241 3.11 5.63 13.16
N PHE A 242 1.91 6.06 12.75
CA PHE A 242 0.88 5.19 12.21
C PHE A 242 0.77 5.35 10.70
N CYS A 243 0.54 4.24 9.99
CA CYS A 243 0.37 4.24 8.55
C CYS A 243 -0.64 3.18 8.08
N SER A 244 -1.10 3.30 6.85
CA SER A 244 -1.98 2.32 6.22
C SER A 244 -1.27 1.40 5.23
N ASP A 245 -0.16 1.83 4.64
CA ASP A 245 0.55 1.09 3.61
C ASP A 245 -0.38 0.70 2.45
N ASP A 246 -0.53 -0.58 2.09
CA ASP A 246 -1.45 -1.08 1.07
C ASP A 246 -2.87 -1.26 1.61
N LYS A 247 -3.75 -0.31 1.35
CA LYS A 247 -5.12 -0.32 1.84
C LYS A 247 -6.15 -0.26 0.71
N HIS A 248 -6.94 -1.32 0.56
CA HIS A 248 -8.01 -1.41 -0.42
C HIS A 248 -9.20 -0.47 -0.10
N PRO A 249 -10.02 -0.10 -1.10
CA PRO A 249 -11.05 0.92 -0.92
C PRO A 249 -12.16 0.51 0.04
N ASP A 250 -12.51 -0.77 0.15
CA ASP A 250 -13.47 -1.30 1.12
C ASP A 250 -13.01 -1.10 2.55
N SER A 251 -11.74 -1.39 2.84
CA SER A 251 -11.14 -1.16 4.15
C SER A 251 -10.98 0.35 4.45
N LEU A 252 -10.75 1.18 3.42
CA LEU A 252 -10.61 2.62 3.58
C LEU A 252 -11.93 3.31 3.95
N ILE A 253 -13.07 2.84 3.43
CA ILE A 253 -14.38 3.40 3.82
C ILE A 253 -14.78 3.04 5.25
N GLU A 254 -14.26 1.95 5.82
CA GLU A 254 -14.50 1.55 7.20
C GLU A 254 -13.73 2.42 8.21
N GLY A 255 -12.57 2.94 7.80
CA GLY A 255 -11.72 3.79 8.62
C GLY A 255 -10.28 3.86 8.12
N HIS A 256 -9.56 4.81 8.67
CA HIS A 256 -8.17 5.10 8.32
C HIS A 256 -7.32 5.16 9.59
N ILE A 257 -6.46 6.17 9.77
CA ILE A 257 -5.62 6.34 10.97
C ILE A 257 -6.44 6.42 12.28
N ASN A 258 -7.67 6.92 12.22
CA ASN A 258 -8.59 6.93 13.36
C ASN A 258 -8.83 5.53 13.96
N GLN A 259 -8.78 4.46 13.17
CA GLN A 259 -8.93 3.08 13.68
C GLN A 259 -7.73 2.67 14.54
N LEU A 260 -6.50 3.01 14.14
CA LEU A 260 -5.30 2.72 14.93
C LEU A 260 -5.32 3.49 16.25
N VAL A 261 -5.74 4.77 16.19
CA VAL A 261 -5.92 5.61 17.39
C VAL A 261 -6.91 4.95 18.37
N ARG A 262 -8.11 4.58 17.90
CA ARG A 262 -9.13 3.93 18.73
C ARG A 262 -8.64 2.62 19.35
N ARG A 263 -7.98 1.77 18.55
CA ARG A 263 -7.44 0.49 19.02
C ARG A 263 -6.34 0.68 20.06
N ALA A 264 -5.44 1.64 19.86
CA ALA A 264 -4.38 1.94 20.82
C ALA A 264 -4.95 2.42 22.17
N LEU A 265 -5.93 3.32 22.14
CA LEU A 265 -6.61 3.80 23.34
C LEU A 265 -7.40 2.68 24.05
N ALA A 266 -8.10 1.82 23.29
CA ALA A 266 -8.82 0.68 23.85
C ALA A 266 -7.89 -0.34 24.54
N LYS A 267 -6.60 -0.40 24.14
CA LYS A 267 -5.55 -1.18 24.80
C LYS A 267 -4.94 -0.47 26.03
N GLY A 268 -5.37 0.74 26.36
CA GLY A 268 -4.92 1.50 27.53
C GLY A 268 -3.65 2.32 27.31
N HIS A 269 -3.21 2.55 26.07
CA HIS A 269 -2.10 3.46 25.80
C HIS A 269 -2.49 4.90 26.10
N ASP A 270 -1.49 5.69 26.54
CA ASP A 270 -1.67 7.11 26.88
C ASP A 270 -2.13 7.93 25.67
N LEU A 271 -3.18 8.73 25.85
CA LEU A 271 -3.81 9.54 24.79
C LEU A 271 -2.79 10.39 24.02
N PHE A 272 -1.93 11.11 24.74
CA PHE A 272 -0.98 12.03 24.12
C PHE A 272 0.13 11.29 23.37
N LYS A 273 0.55 10.09 23.84
CA LYS A 273 1.48 9.23 23.09
C LYS A 273 0.85 8.72 21.81
N VAL A 274 -0.41 8.29 21.86
CA VAL A 274 -1.16 7.84 20.66
C VAL A 274 -1.29 8.96 19.65
N LEU A 275 -1.70 10.16 20.07
CA LEU A 275 -1.86 11.31 19.18
C LEU A 275 -0.52 11.84 18.64
N ARG A 276 0.58 11.67 19.38
CA ARG A 276 1.92 11.93 18.81
C ARG A 276 2.18 11.07 17.60
N ALA A 277 1.91 9.76 17.69
CA ALA A 277 2.11 8.84 16.56
C ALA A 277 1.19 9.11 15.37
N ALA A 278 -0.04 9.59 15.63
CA ALA A 278 -1.04 9.85 14.60
C ALA A 278 -0.95 11.24 13.94
N CYS A 279 -0.35 12.23 14.63
CA CYS A 279 -0.37 13.63 14.20
C CYS A 279 1.03 14.25 14.21
N LEU A 280 1.69 14.28 15.39
CA LEU A 280 2.87 15.12 15.64
C LEU A 280 4.14 14.54 14.98
N ASN A 281 4.43 13.26 15.23
CA ASN A 281 5.67 12.64 14.76
C ASN A 281 5.82 12.66 13.24
N PRO A 282 4.81 12.29 12.41
CA PRO A 282 4.94 12.38 10.97
C PRO A 282 5.12 13.82 10.48
N VAL A 283 4.43 14.80 11.09
CA VAL A 283 4.60 16.22 10.73
C VAL A 283 6.03 16.70 10.98
N LEU A 284 6.61 16.34 12.12
CA LEU A 284 7.97 16.76 12.48
C LEU A 284 9.02 16.01 11.62
N HIS A 285 8.85 14.71 11.40
CA HIS A 285 9.81 13.88 10.68
C HIS A 285 9.92 14.29 9.21
N TYR A 286 8.79 14.39 8.52
CA TYR A 286 8.74 14.74 7.09
C TYR A 286 8.64 16.25 6.86
N ARG A 287 8.59 17.08 7.92
CA ARG A 287 8.46 18.55 7.84
C ARG A 287 7.22 18.95 7.02
N LEU A 288 6.09 18.29 7.30
CA LEU A 288 4.86 18.52 6.55
C LEU A 288 4.27 19.91 6.84
N PRO A 289 3.66 20.56 5.85
CA PRO A 289 2.98 21.83 6.04
C PRO A 289 1.60 21.65 6.70
N VAL A 290 1.52 20.85 7.74
CA VAL A 290 0.31 20.51 8.51
C VAL A 290 0.34 21.20 9.86
N GLY A 291 -0.78 21.81 10.22
CA GLY A 291 -0.91 22.52 11.50
C GLY A 291 -1.07 21.57 12.69
N LEU A 292 -0.52 22.01 13.83
CA LEU A 292 -0.52 21.26 15.09
C LEU A 292 -1.25 22.03 16.21
N LEU A 293 -2.20 22.88 15.82
CA LEU A 293 -3.02 23.70 16.73
C LEU A 293 -2.18 24.68 17.56
N ARG A 294 -1.28 25.42 16.90
CA ARG A 294 -0.57 26.57 17.48
C ARG A 294 -0.93 27.85 16.72
N GLU A 295 -0.82 28.98 17.34
CA GLU A 295 -0.95 30.26 16.64
C GLU A 295 0.07 30.38 15.51
N GLY A 296 -0.40 30.79 14.33
CA GLY A 296 0.38 30.85 13.09
C GLY A 296 0.39 29.57 12.29
N ASP A 297 0.03 28.41 12.83
CA ASP A 297 -0.07 27.15 12.08
C ASP A 297 -1.22 27.20 11.06
N PRO A 298 -1.14 26.44 9.95
CA PRO A 298 -2.32 26.14 9.15
C PRO A 298 -3.45 25.56 10.02
N ALA A 299 -4.69 25.93 9.73
CA ALA A 299 -5.84 25.46 10.50
C ALA A 299 -6.28 24.05 9.99
N ASP A 300 -5.46 23.04 10.29
CA ASP A 300 -5.66 21.62 9.97
C ASP A 300 -6.03 20.86 11.24
N PHE A 301 -7.30 20.65 11.46
CA PHE A 301 -7.76 20.04 12.70
C PHE A 301 -9.04 19.23 12.49
N ILE A 302 -9.32 18.38 13.45
CA ILE A 302 -10.55 17.61 13.51
C ILE A 302 -11.32 17.93 14.78
N GLN A 303 -12.63 17.78 14.68
CA GLN A 303 -13.54 17.81 15.80
C GLN A 303 -14.09 16.40 16.01
N VAL A 304 -13.91 15.88 17.23
CA VAL A 304 -14.46 14.58 17.63
C VAL A 304 -15.43 14.74 18.79
N GLN A 305 -16.44 13.86 18.85
CA GLN A 305 -17.46 13.92 19.89
C GLN A 305 -16.91 13.55 21.27
N ASP A 306 -16.07 12.53 21.30
CA ASP A 306 -15.48 11.98 22.53
C ASP A 306 -14.12 11.33 22.26
N LEU A 307 -13.35 11.10 23.33
CA LEU A 307 -12.02 10.50 23.26
C LEU A 307 -12.01 8.97 23.42
N GLN A 308 -13.17 8.33 23.49
CA GLN A 308 -13.31 6.87 23.52
C GLN A 308 -13.53 6.30 22.12
N ASN A 309 -14.57 6.78 21.45
CA ASN A 309 -14.95 6.30 20.13
C ASN A 309 -14.21 7.03 19.02
N PHE A 310 -13.67 8.21 19.30
CA PHE A 310 -13.01 9.08 18.30
C PHE A 310 -13.86 9.24 17.02
N ALA A 311 -15.16 9.45 17.21
CA ALA A 311 -16.07 9.68 16.09
C ALA A 311 -15.82 11.08 15.52
N VAL A 312 -15.20 11.14 14.35
CA VAL A 312 -14.89 12.39 13.67
C VAL A 312 -16.18 13.04 13.19
N GLN A 313 -16.47 14.23 13.72
CA GLN A 313 -17.64 15.03 13.33
C GLN A 313 -17.30 15.99 12.18
N GLN A 314 -16.15 16.65 12.27
CA GLN A 314 -15.71 17.62 11.28
C GLN A 314 -14.21 17.52 11.05
N THR A 315 -13.79 17.73 9.82
CA THR A 315 -12.38 17.82 9.42
C THR A 315 -12.15 19.13 8.68
N TYR A 316 -11.13 19.85 9.09
CA TYR A 316 -10.72 21.12 8.51
C TYR A 316 -9.31 21.04 7.95
N ILE A 317 -9.11 21.59 6.77
CA ILE A 317 -7.78 21.75 6.14
C ILE A 317 -7.65 23.22 5.71
N ASN A 318 -6.59 23.87 6.16
CA ASN A 318 -6.38 25.32 5.98
C ASN A 318 -7.66 26.12 6.31
N GLY A 319 -8.33 25.78 7.42
CA GLY A 319 -9.57 26.41 7.87
C GLY A 319 -10.81 26.14 7.02
N THR A 320 -10.70 25.34 5.96
CA THR A 320 -11.84 24.93 5.14
C THR A 320 -12.43 23.63 5.66
N LEU A 321 -13.74 23.57 5.86
CA LEU A 321 -14.46 22.35 6.25
C LEU A 321 -14.47 21.38 5.06
N VAL A 322 -13.74 20.27 5.15
CA VAL A 322 -13.57 19.26 4.09
C VAL A 322 -14.37 17.98 4.32
N ALA A 323 -14.80 17.72 5.56
CA ALA A 323 -15.74 16.64 5.85
C ALA A 323 -16.60 16.98 7.06
N GLU A 324 -17.83 16.47 7.08
CA GLU A 324 -18.78 16.67 8.16
C GLU A 324 -19.71 15.46 8.31
N ASN A 325 -19.79 14.90 9.52
CA ASN A 325 -20.69 13.79 9.86
C ASN A 325 -20.60 12.60 8.88
N GLY A 326 -19.37 12.20 8.53
CA GLY A 326 -19.12 11.09 7.61
C GLY A 326 -19.32 11.43 6.11
N LEU A 327 -19.58 12.69 5.78
CA LEU A 327 -19.75 13.14 4.40
C LEU A 327 -18.58 14.01 3.96
N SER A 328 -17.92 13.62 2.89
CA SER A 328 -16.85 14.43 2.28
C SER A 328 -17.44 15.66 1.57
N LYS A 329 -16.77 16.79 1.76
CA LYS A 329 -17.03 18.05 1.03
C LYS A 329 -15.93 18.33 -0.03
N VAL A 330 -14.94 17.42 -0.14
CA VAL A 330 -13.96 17.48 -1.23
C VAL A 330 -14.66 17.22 -2.55
N PRO A 331 -14.43 18.03 -3.60
CA PRO A 331 -15.07 17.86 -4.89
C PRO A 331 -14.86 16.48 -5.51
N ASP A 332 -15.88 15.94 -6.17
CA ASP A 332 -15.76 14.76 -7.01
C ASP A 332 -15.13 15.17 -8.36
N LEU A 333 -13.87 14.81 -8.55
CA LEU A 333 -13.09 15.23 -9.70
C LEU A 333 -12.77 14.05 -10.60
N ARG A 334 -12.97 14.24 -11.90
CA ARG A 334 -12.51 13.30 -12.92
C ARG A 334 -11.07 13.60 -13.30
N SER A 335 -10.31 12.54 -13.64
CA SER A 335 -8.89 12.60 -13.92
C SER A 335 -8.60 12.11 -15.35
N GLU A 336 -7.46 12.51 -15.91
CA GLU A 336 -7.01 12.01 -17.21
C GLU A 336 -6.68 10.52 -17.12
N GLN A 337 -7.09 9.76 -18.12
CA GLN A 337 -6.76 8.35 -18.22
C GLN A 337 -5.42 8.18 -18.92
N VAL A 338 -4.38 7.93 -18.14
CA VAL A 338 -3.02 7.64 -18.60
C VAL A 338 -2.72 6.15 -18.40
N ASN A 339 -2.12 5.49 -19.40
CA ASN A 339 -1.84 4.07 -19.29
C ASN A 339 -0.74 3.60 -20.24
N ARG A 340 -0.09 2.49 -19.89
CA ARG A 340 0.80 1.72 -20.76
C ARG A 340 0.37 0.25 -20.76
N PHE A 341 -0.20 -0.20 -21.88
CA PHE A 341 -0.84 -1.50 -21.96
C PHE A 341 -0.86 -1.99 -23.42
N ASP A 342 0.05 -2.92 -23.80
CA ASP A 342 0.33 -3.31 -25.18
C ASP A 342 0.29 -4.83 -25.42
N CYS A 343 -0.31 -5.63 -24.52
CA CYS A 343 -0.46 -7.06 -24.71
C CYS A 343 -1.71 -7.41 -25.55
N GLN A 344 -1.68 -8.61 -26.14
CA GLN A 344 -2.78 -9.16 -26.94
C GLN A 344 -3.58 -10.19 -26.14
N PRO A 345 -4.87 -10.43 -26.50
CA PRO A 345 -5.68 -11.49 -25.88
C PRO A 345 -4.99 -12.85 -25.92
N LYS A 346 -5.16 -13.63 -24.86
CA LYS A 346 -4.55 -14.94 -24.69
C LYS A 346 -5.57 -16.06 -24.88
N LYS A 347 -5.11 -17.17 -25.44
CA LYS A 347 -5.93 -18.38 -25.63
C LYS A 347 -5.70 -19.35 -24.48
N PRO A 348 -6.63 -20.27 -24.19
CA PRO A 348 -6.42 -21.30 -23.17
C PRO A 348 -5.10 -22.08 -23.33
N ASP A 349 -4.73 -22.43 -24.58
CA ASP A 349 -3.48 -23.15 -24.84
C ASP A 349 -2.21 -22.38 -24.49
N ASP A 350 -2.27 -21.03 -24.37
CA ASP A 350 -1.12 -20.22 -23.98
C ASP A 350 -0.73 -20.45 -22.50
N PHE A 351 -1.62 -21.03 -21.69
CA PHE A 351 -1.40 -21.37 -20.29
C PHE A 351 -1.06 -22.85 -20.05
N ALA A 352 -0.86 -23.63 -21.13
CA ALA A 352 -0.53 -25.03 -21.02
C ALA A 352 0.89 -25.26 -20.47
N VAL A 353 1.03 -26.13 -19.47
CA VAL A 353 2.33 -26.62 -18.98
C VAL A 353 2.49 -28.07 -19.44
N MET A 354 3.44 -28.30 -20.34
CA MET A 354 3.72 -29.62 -20.89
C MET A 354 4.75 -30.33 -20.01
N MET A 355 4.49 -31.60 -19.74
CA MET A 355 5.44 -32.47 -19.07
C MET A 355 6.23 -33.30 -20.12
N ASP A 356 7.54 -33.42 -19.88
CA ASP A 356 8.36 -34.31 -20.67
C ASP A 356 8.01 -35.78 -20.32
N PRO A 357 7.53 -36.58 -21.28
CA PRO A 357 7.19 -37.98 -21.04
C PRO A 357 8.37 -38.86 -20.57
N ALA A 358 9.61 -38.39 -20.75
CA ALA A 358 10.81 -39.10 -20.34
C ALA A 358 11.14 -38.90 -18.84
N GLN A 359 10.46 -37.99 -18.12
CA GLN A 359 10.66 -37.77 -16.69
C GLN A 359 10.05 -38.90 -15.85
N ASN A 360 10.88 -39.59 -15.10
CA ASN A 360 10.44 -40.56 -14.08
C ASN A 360 10.08 -39.82 -12.79
N GLU A 361 8.88 -40.10 -12.23
CA GLU A 361 8.39 -39.53 -10.98
C GLU A 361 8.41 -37.99 -10.93
N PRO A 362 7.70 -37.32 -11.86
CA PRO A 362 7.73 -35.87 -11.95
C PRO A 362 7.10 -35.24 -10.69
N ALA A 363 7.74 -34.20 -10.14
CA ALA A 363 7.14 -33.35 -9.16
C ALA A 363 7.19 -31.89 -9.61
N ILE A 364 6.21 -31.11 -9.20
CA ILE A 364 6.11 -29.68 -9.50
C ILE A 364 6.37 -28.85 -8.24
N ARG A 365 7.06 -27.71 -8.43
CA ARG A 365 7.16 -26.67 -7.40
C ARG A 365 5.84 -25.91 -7.32
N VAL A 366 5.39 -25.71 -6.10
CA VAL A 366 4.12 -25.04 -5.80
C VAL A 366 4.37 -23.91 -4.83
N ILE A 367 3.91 -22.72 -5.17
CA ILE A 367 3.89 -21.57 -4.28
C ILE A 367 2.84 -21.83 -3.19
N GLU A 368 3.21 -21.78 -1.93
CA GLU A 368 2.24 -21.79 -0.84
C GLU A 368 1.96 -20.36 -0.40
N ALA A 369 0.78 -19.84 -0.72
CA ALA A 369 0.32 -18.56 -0.21
C ALA A 369 -0.04 -18.66 1.27
N LEU A 370 0.28 -17.64 2.05
CA LEU A 370 -0.03 -17.55 3.48
C LEU A 370 -0.99 -16.38 3.70
N ASP A 371 -2.19 -16.66 4.21
CA ASP A 371 -3.20 -15.61 4.43
C ASP A 371 -2.69 -14.51 5.38
N GLY A 372 -2.86 -13.26 4.98
CA GLY A 372 -2.41 -12.10 5.77
C GLY A 372 -0.89 -11.89 5.81
N GLN A 373 -0.11 -12.58 4.93
CA GLN A 373 1.34 -12.44 4.86
C GLN A 373 1.82 -12.21 3.42
N LEU A 374 2.95 -11.53 3.27
CA LEU A 374 3.59 -11.30 1.97
C LEU A 374 4.58 -12.42 1.60
N ILE A 375 5.14 -13.10 2.59
CA ILE A 375 6.02 -14.25 2.40
C ILE A 375 5.24 -15.46 1.90
N THR A 376 5.93 -16.37 1.21
CA THR A 376 5.39 -17.64 0.73
C THR A 376 6.29 -18.79 1.14
N ASN A 377 5.81 -20.03 1.01
CA ASN A 377 6.67 -21.20 1.09
C ASN A 377 6.83 -21.85 -0.30
N SER A 378 7.82 -22.72 -0.44
CA SER A 378 8.03 -23.58 -1.59
C SER A 378 7.69 -25.02 -1.22
N LEU A 379 6.68 -25.58 -1.89
CA LEU A 379 6.27 -26.97 -1.70
C LEU A 379 6.54 -27.78 -2.97
N SER A 380 6.51 -29.12 -2.82
CA SER A 380 6.65 -30.06 -3.95
C SER A 380 5.50 -31.06 -3.96
N PHE A 381 4.86 -31.25 -5.12
CA PHE A 381 3.73 -32.16 -5.28
C PHE A 381 3.83 -32.96 -6.58
N ALA A 382 3.29 -34.18 -6.58
CA ALA A 382 3.04 -34.92 -7.81
C ALA A 382 1.97 -34.19 -8.65
N PRO A 383 2.22 -33.91 -9.95
CA PRO A 383 1.28 -33.20 -10.81
C PRO A 383 0.03 -34.04 -11.11
N SER A 384 -1.10 -33.38 -11.36
CA SER A 384 -2.24 -33.98 -12.04
C SER A 384 -2.07 -33.81 -13.53
N LEU A 385 -2.22 -34.91 -14.31
CA LEU A 385 -1.94 -34.96 -15.73
C LEU A 385 -3.17 -35.30 -16.55
N VAL A 386 -3.34 -34.57 -17.65
CA VAL A 386 -4.27 -34.91 -18.75
C VAL A 386 -3.50 -34.78 -20.05
N GLU A 387 -3.34 -35.87 -20.81
CA GLU A 387 -2.63 -35.89 -22.12
C GLU A 387 -1.24 -35.22 -22.09
N ASN A 388 -0.41 -35.54 -21.10
CA ASN A 388 0.90 -34.92 -20.83
C ASN A 388 0.87 -33.42 -20.48
N ARG A 389 -0.30 -32.82 -20.26
CA ARG A 389 -0.44 -31.46 -19.69
C ARG A 389 -0.59 -31.54 -18.17
N VAL A 390 0.15 -30.72 -17.45
CA VAL A 390 -0.06 -30.52 -16.04
C VAL A 390 -1.27 -29.61 -15.87
N VAL A 391 -2.29 -30.11 -15.20
CA VAL A 391 -3.56 -29.38 -14.95
C VAL A 391 -3.70 -28.99 -13.49
N ALA A 392 -4.48 -27.95 -13.23
CA ALA A 392 -4.88 -27.61 -11.88
C ALA A 392 -5.75 -28.73 -11.26
N ASP A 393 -5.69 -28.87 -9.95
CA ASP A 393 -6.47 -29.84 -9.18
C ASP A 393 -7.11 -29.14 -7.96
N ALA A 394 -8.31 -28.62 -8.19
CA ALA A 394 -9.06 -27.90 -7.15
C ALA A 394 -9.41 -28.77 -5.94
N SER A 395 -9.43 -30.11 -6.08
CA SER A 395 -9.69 -31.01 -4.94
C SER A 395 -8.53 -31.03 -3.94
N ARG A 396 -7.29 -30.84 -4.41
CA ARG A 396 -6.07 -30.72 -3.60
C ARG A 396 -5.68 -29.27 -3.33
N ASP A 397 -6.46 -28.29 -3.83
CA ASP A 397 -6.13 -26.86 -3.83
C ASP A 397 -4.77 -26.59 -4.51
N LEU A 398 -4.49 -27.30 -5.62
CA LEU A 398 -3.35 -27.07 -6.49
C LEU A 398 -3.82 -26.35 -7.74
N LEU A 399 -3.72 -25.04 -7.74
CA LEU A 399 -4.24 -24.19 -8.81
C LEU A 399 -3.12 -23.74 -9.74
N LYS A 400 -3.46 -23.34 -10.98
CA LYS A 400 -2.52 -22.62 -11.83
C LYS A 400 -2.47 -21.16 -11.45
N ILE A 401 -1.26 -20.59 -11.43
CA ILE A 401 -1.00 -19.15 -11.36
C ILE A 401 -0.22 -18.74 -12.60
N THR A 402 -0.52 -17.57 -13.15
CA THR A 402 0.14 -17.05 -14.34
C THR A 402 0.43 -15.56 -14.21
N VAL A 403 1.52 -15.12 -14.85
CA VAL A 403 1.83 -13.71 -15.06
C VAL A 403 1.95 -13.45 -16.56
N VAL A 404 1.13 -12.53 -17.05
CA VAL A 404 1.08 -12.10 -18.45
C VAL A 404 1.70 -10.71 -18.56
N ASN A 405 2.75 -10.59 -19.37
CA ASN A 405 3.37 -9.30 -19.63
C ASN A 405 2.38 -8.36 -20.33
N ARG A 406 2.08 -7.22 -19.70
CA ARG A 406 1.14 -6.24 -20.24
C ARG A 406 1.79 -5.17 -21.12
N TYR A 407 3.12 -5.07 -21.08
CA TYR A 407 3.90 -4.04 -21.78
C TYR A 407 4.34 -4.45 -23.18
N GLN A 408 4.26 -5.73 -23.48
CA GLN A 408 4.56 -6.31 -24.80
C GLN A 408 3.83 -7.64 -24.97
N ASP A 409 3.63 -8.05 -26.21
CA ASP A 409 3.08 -9.37 -26.50
C ASP A 409 4.15 -10.45 -26.27
N ALA A 410 3.92 -11.27 -25.25
CA ALA A 410 4.81 -12.36 -24.85
C ALA A 410 3.99 -13.57 -24.37
N ALA A 411 4.60 -14.74 -24.37
CA ALA A 411 4.00 -15.93 -23.78
C ALA A 411 3.85 -15.74 -22.26
N PRO A 412 2.71 -16.16 -21.66
CA PRO A 412 2.52 -16.12 -20.21
C PRO A 412 3.55 -17.00 -19.47
N ALA A 413 4.03 -16.53 -18.33
CA ALA A 413 4.70 -17.40 -17.37
C ALA A 413 3.64 -18.13 -16.55
N VAL A 414 3.81 -19.45 -16.36
CA VAL A 414 2.83 -20.30 -15.65
C VAL A 414 3.54 -21.10 -14.57
N ALA A 415 2.93 -21.17 -13.40
CA ALA A 415 3.36 -21.98 -12.25
C ALA A 415 2.14 -22.53 -11.51
N PHE A 416 2.37 -23.10 -10.32
CA PHE A 416 1.32 -23.66 -9.49
C PHE A 416 1.32 -23.03 -8.10
N ILE A 417 0.12 -22.88 -7.52
CA ILE A 417 -0.10 -22.24 -6.23
C ILE A 417 -1.10 -23.01 -5.38
N LYS A 418 -0.97 -22.89 -4.07
CA LYS A 418 -1.83 -23.48 -3.07
C LYS A 418 -2.33 -22.44 -2.07
N ASN A 419 -3.40 -22.80 -1.35
CA ASN A 419 -4.07 -22.02 -0.30
C ASN A 419 -4.91 -20.82 -0.82
N PHE A 420 -5.30 -20.83 -2.11
CA PHE A 420 -6.32 -19.90 -2.61
C PHE A 420 -7.74 -20.39 -2.38
N GLY A 421 -7.93 -21.74 -2.31
CA GLY A 421 -9.19 -22.38 -1.99
C GLY A 421 -10.21 -22.43 -3.12
N LEU A 422 -9.91 -21.86 -4.32
CA LEU A 422 -10.87 -21.84 -5.44
C LEU A 422 -11.32 -23.25 -5.80
N LYS A 423 -12.63 -23.42 -6.00
CA LYS A 423 -13.26 -24.66 -6.42
C LYS A 423 -13.61 -24.67 -7.90
N LYS A 424 -13.73 -23.51 -8.53
CA LYS A 424 -14.01 -23.28 -9.94
C LYS A 424 -13.60 -21.88 -10.36
N GLY A 425 -13.49 -21.65 -11.67
CA GLY A 425 -13.26 -20.34 -12.24
C GLY A 425 -11.86 -19.79 -12.04
N ALA A 426 -11.72 -18.48 -12.15
CA ALA A 426 -10.44 -17.77 -12.03
C ALA A 426 -10.61 -16.34 -11.55
N LEU A 427 -9.52 -15.80 -10.98
CA LEU A 427 -9.31 -14.39 -10.66
C LEU A 427 -8.15 -13.86 -11.53
N ALA A 428 -8.23 -12.57 -11.95
CA ALA A 428 -7.10 -11.88 -12.56
C ALA A 428 -7.05 -10.43 -12.12
N SER A 429 -5.84 -9.85 -12.13
CA SER A 429 -5.57 -8.47 -11.71
C SER A 429 -4.44 -7.88 -12.54
N SER A 430 -4.55 -6.61 -12.93
CA SER A 430 -3.41 -5.80 -13.41
C SER A 430 -2.66 -5.11 -12.26
N VAL A 431 -3.13 -5.24 -11.02
CA VAL A 431 -2.40 -4.88 -9.82
C VAL A 431 -1.59 -6.10 -9.40
N GLY A 432 -0.29 -6.07 -9.64
CA GLY A 432 0.65 -7.15 -9.32
C GLY A 432 2.00 -6.56 -8.98
N HIS A 433 2.30 -6.47 -7.70
CA HIS A 433 3.48 -5.78 -7.16
C HIS A 433 4.79 -6.38 -7.66
N ASP A 434 5.80 -5.55 -8.07
CA ASP A 434 5.66 -4.09 -8.26
C ASP A 434 5.54 -3.73 -9.74
N SER A 435 5.84 -4.67 -10.64
CA SER A 435 5.87 -4.42 -12.11
C SER A 435 4.49 -4.29 -12.74
N HIS A 436 3.44 -4.68 -12.03
CA HIS A 436 2.04 -4.60 -12.45
C HIS A 436 1.74 -5.29 -13.78
N ASN A 437 2.41 -6.40 -14.07
CA ASN A 437 1.96 -7.33 -15.08
C ASN A 437 0.64 -7.98 -14.66
N ILE A 438 -0.14 -8.50 -15.61
CA ILE A 438 -1.40 -9.16 -15.26
C ILE A 438 -1.08 -10.47 -14.55
N ILE A 439 -1.57 -10.62 -13.32
CA ILE A 439 -1.46 -11.87 -12.56
C ILE A 439 -2.83 -12.52 -12.45
N ALA A 440 -2.88 -13.85 -12.62
CA ALA A 440 -4.14 -14.58 -12.51
C ALA A 440 -3.94 -15.95 -11.83
N VAL A 441 -5.00 -16.43 -11.17
CA VAL A 441 -5.08 -17.75 -10.54
C VAL A 441 -6.40 -18.42 -10.92
N GLY A 442 -6.38 -19.71 -11.25
CA GLY A 442 -7.61 -20.39 -11.64
C GLY A 442 -7.54 -21.91 -11.61
N CYS A 443 -8.72 -22.51 -11.75
CA CYS A 443 -8.94 -23.95 -11.72
C CYS A 443 -8.78 -24.63 -13.08
N ASP A 444 -8.74 -23.86 -14.17
CA ASP A 444 -8.58 -24.36 -15.54
C ASP A 444 -8.10 -23.25 -16.48
N ASP A 445 -7.53 -23.63 -17.63
CA ASP A 445 -6.93 -22.71 -18.60
C ASP A 445 -7.97 -21.82 -19.29
N GLU A 446 -9.19 -22.31 -19.50
CA GLU A 446 -10.30 -21.56 -20.09
C GLU A 446 -10.74 -20.41 -19.19
N SER A 447 -10.94 -20.68 -17.90
CA SER A 447 -11.31 -19.68 -16.90
C SER A 447 -10.20 -18.62 -16.74
N ILE A 448 -8.92 -19.06 -16.71
CA ILE A 448 -7.76 -18.13 -16.64
C ILE A 448 -7.75 -17.23 -17.88
N SER A 449 -7.87 -17.80 -19.08
CA SER A 449 -7.92 -17.04 -20.33
C SER A 449 -9.03 -15.98 -20.32
N ARG A 450 -10.24 -16.35 -19.89
CA ARG A 450 -11.37 -15.43 -19.81
C ARG A 450 -11.13 -14.30 -18.80
N ALA A 451 -10.64 -14.61 -17.60
CA ALA A 451 -10.35 -13.60 -16.58
C ALA A 451 -9.26 -12.63 -17.04
N VAL A 452 -8.17 -13.13 -17.61
CA VAL A 452 -7.06 -12.34 -18.16
C VAL A 452 -7.55 -11.44 -19.30
N ASN A 453 -8.35 -11.98 -20.23
CA ASN A 453 -8.82 -11.21 -21.39
C ASN A 453 -9.79 -10.07 -21.02
N LEU A 454 -10.59 -10.22 -19.94
CA LEU A 454 -11.37 -9.12 -19.41
C LEU A 454 -10.49 -7.95 -18.94
N VAL A 455 -9.38 -8.25 -18.27
CA VAL A 455 -8.40 -7.23 -17.84
C VAL A 455 -7.69 -6.61 -19.04
N ILE A 456 -7.35 -7.39 -20.05
CA ILE A 456 -6.73 -6.91 -21.30
C ILE A 456 -7.67 -5.96 -22.05
N GLU A 457 -8.92 -6.36 -22.24
CA GLU A 457 -9.94 -5.57 -22.95
C GLU A 457 -10.19 -4.22 -22.25
N ALA A 458 -10.27 -4.22 -20.93
CA ALA A 458 -10.43 -3.01 -20.13
C ALA A 458 -9.13 -2.18 -19.98
N ARG A 459 -7.99 -2.71 -20.45
CA ARG A 459 -6.65 -2.10 -20.28
C ARG A 459 -6.28 -1.88 -18.82
N GLY A 460 -6.71 -2.83 -17.95
CA GLY A 460 -6.48 -2.84 -16.51
C GLY A 460 -7.75 -3.04 -15.69
N GLY A 461 -7.61 -3.70 -14.56
CA GLY A 461 -8.71 -4.00 -13.67
C GLY A 461 -8.51 -5.25 -12.84
N LEU A 462 -9.51 -5.53 -12.02
CA LEU A 462 -9.68 -6.78 -11.27
C LEU A 462 -10.84 -7.55 -11.88
N SER A 463 -10.67 -8.83 -12.17
CA SER A 463 -11.72 -9.68 -12.73
C SER A 463 -11.89 -10.99 -11.97
N ALA A 464 -13.11 -11.52 -11.99
CA ALA A 464 -13.46 -12.83 -11.48
C ALA A 464 -14.47 -13.49 -12.41
N VAL A 465 -14.23 -14.76 -12.77
CA VAL A 465 -15.09 -15.52 -13.68
C VAL A 465 -15.42 -16.89 -13.13
N ALA A 466 -16.67 -17.33 -13.34
CA ALA A 466 -17.10 -18.70 -13.07
C ALA A 466 -18.26 -19.06 -14.00
N ASP A 467 -18.22 -20.21 -14.63
CA ASP A 467 -19.27 -20.67 -15.56
C ASP A 467 -19.61 -19.58 -16.61
N SER A 468 -20.86 -19.12 -16.66
CA SER A 468 -21.29 -18.01 -17.54
C SER A 468 -21.14 -16.61 -16.92
N GLN A 469 -20.78 -16.51 -15.63
CA GLN A 469 -20.65 -15.25 -14.92
C GLN A 469 -19.25 -14.66 -15.13
N ALA A 470 -19.21 -13.33 -15.24
CA ALA A 470 -18.00 -12.56 -15.33
C ALA A 470 -18.17 -11.21 -14.65
N HIS A 471 -17.26 -10.85 -13.77
CA HIS A 471 -17.24 -9.59 -13.07
C HIS A 471 -15.92 -8.88 -13.34
N LEU A 472 -15.98 -7.55 -13.49
CA LEU A 472 -14.81 -6.71 -13.76
C LEU A 472 -14.96 -5.40 -12.99
N LEU A 473 -13.90 -4.99 -12.30
CA LEU A 473 -13.69 -3.63 -11.80
C LEU A 473 -12.60 -2.98 -12.67
N PRO A 474 -12.96 -2.07 -13.59
CA PRO A 474 -11.99 -1.45 -14.49
C PRO A 474 -11.08 -0.46 -13.75
N LEU A 475 -9.79 -0.49 -14.10
CA LEU A 475 -8.76 0.41 -13.58
C LEU A 475 -8.02 1.08 -14.75
N PRO A 476 -8.65 2.04 -15.46
CA PRO A 476 -8.11 2.58 -16.72
C PRO A 476 -6.88 3.48 -16.53
N ILE A 477 -6.62 3.94 -15.30
CA ILE A 477 -5.47 4.79 -14.99
C ILE A 477 -4.32 3.92 -14.55
N ALA A 478 -3.31 3.84 -15.39
CA ALA A 478 -2.12 3.00 -15.25
C ALA A 478 -2.41 1.50 -15.02
N GLY A 479 -3.67 1.05 -15.23
CA GLY A 479 -4.11 -0.30 -14.87
C GLY A 479 -4.16 -0.53 -13.34
N LEU A 480 -4.11 0.51 -12.55
CA LEU A 480 -4.01 0.50 -11.08
C LEU A 480 -5.18 1.23 -10.42
N MET A 481 -5.67 2.29 -11.02
CA MET A 481 -6.58 3.24 -10.40
C MET A 481 -7.75 3.58 -11.33
N THR A 482 -8.80 4.11 -10.70
CA THR A 482 -9.94 4.74 -11.38
C THR A 482 -10.26 6.08 -10.72
N ASP A 483 -10.88 6.97 -11.49
CA ASP A 483 -11.40 8.27 -11.04
C ASP A 483 -12.91 8.24 -10.75
N VAL A 484 -13.49 7.05 -10.71
CA VAL A 484 -14.87 6.83 -10.26
C VAL A 484 -14.95 7.13 -8.77
N ASP A 485 -16.10 7.64 -8.32
CA ASP A 485 -16.35 7.92 -6.91
C ASP A 485 -15.93 6.76 -5.99
N GLY A 486 -15.13 7.08 -4.97
CA GLY A 486 -14.48 6.08 -4.12
C GLY A 486 -15.45 5.14 -3.39
N TYR A 487 -16.65 5.61 -3.01
CA TYR A 487 -17.67 4.76 -2.39
C TYR A 487 -18.25 3.75 -3.38
N THR A 488 -18.41 4.16 -4.64
CA THR A 488 -18.83 3.26 -5.73
C THR A 488 -17.77 2.19 -5.98
N VAL A 489 -16.49 2.57 -6.03
CA VAL A 489 -15.37 1.64 -6.22
C VAL A 489 -15.27 0.65 -5.05
N ALA A 490 -15.39 1.13 -3.82
CA ALA A 490 -15.38 0.28 -2.63
C ALA A 490 -16.50 -0.76 -2.66
N LYS A 491 -17.72 -0.35 -3.07
CA LYS A 491 -18.84 -1.28 -3.24
C LYS A 491 -18.57 -2.32 -4.32
N GLN A 492 -18.08 -1.89 -5.49
CA GLN A 492 -17.74 -2.80 -6.60
C GLN A 492 -16.64 -3.80 -6.19
N TYR A 493 -15.63 -3.33 -5.47
CA TYR A 493 -14.57 -4.19 -4.92
C TYR A 493 -15.15 -5.20 -3.91
N THR A 494 -15.99 -4.77 -2.98
CA THR A 494 -16.65 -5.65 -2.02
C THR A 494 -17.50 -6.72 -2.71
N ASP A 495 -18.25 -6.35 -3.76
CA ASP A 495 -19.07 -7.29 -4.51
C ASP A 495 -18.19 -8.32 -5.26
N LEU A 496 -17.04 -7.88 -5.80
CA LEU A 496 -16.07 -8.74 -6.48
C LEU A 496 -15.35 -9.69 -5.48
N ASP A 497 -14.92 -9.18 -4.34
CA ASP A 497 -14.31 -9.96 -3.25
C ASP A 497 -15.28 -11.04 -2.73
N ARG A 498 -16.54 -10.65 -2.52
CA ARG A 498 -17.60 -11.59 -2.13
C ARG A 498 -17.81 -12.67 -3.18
N PHE A 499 -17.83 -12.33 -4.47
CA PHE A 499 -17.92 -13.32 -5.54
C PHE A 499 -16.74 -14.30 -5.52
N ALA A 500 -15.52 -13.81 -5.29
CA ALA A 500 -14.33 -14.65 -5.15
C ALA A 500 -14.44 -15.64 -3.98
N LYS A 501 -15.03 -15.22 -2.86
CA LYS A 501 -15.21 -16.05 -1.65
C LYS A 501 -16.42 -17.00 -1.77
N ASP A 502 -17.58 -16.45 -2.03
CA ASP A 502 -18.85 -17.19 -1.94
C ASP A 502 -19.10 -18.07 -3.17
N THR A 503 -18.69 -17.61 -4.36
CA THR A 503 -18.96 -18.33 -5.61
C THR A 503 -17.77 -19.15 -6.09
N LEU A 504 -16.55 -18.60 -6.05
CA LEU A 504 -15.35 -19.33 -6.46
C LEU A 504 -14.78 -20.20 -5.34
N GLY A 505 -15.09 -19.90 -4.08
CA GLY A 505 -14.70 -20.68 -2.91
C GLY A 505 -13.38 -20.27 -2.28
N SER A 506 -12.87 -19.06 -2.56
CA SER A 506 -11.63 -18.57 -1.94
C SER A 506 -11.74 -18.52 -0.42
N THR A 507 -10.70 -19.02 0.24
CA THR A 507 -10.60 -19.03 1.71
C THR A 507 -9.76 -17.89 2.28
N LEU A 508 -9.17 -17.07 1.41
CA LEU A 508 -8.31 -15.94 1.80
C LEU A 508 -9.13 -14.76 2.31
N ALA A 509 -8.60 -14.05 3.28
CA ALA A 509 -9.21 -12.82 3.80
C ALA A 509 -9.29 -11.72 2.73
N SER A 510 -8.26 -11.60 1.88
CA SER A 510 -8.16 -10.62 0.80
C SER A 510 -7.55 -11.27 -0.45
N PRO A 511 -8.34 -12.03 -1.25
CA PRO A 511 -7.80 -12.85 -2.34
C PRO A 511 -7.10 -12.03 -3.44
N PHE A 512 -7.59 -10.84 -3.80
CA PHE A 512 -6.93 -9.99 -4.80
C PHE A 512 -5.65 -9.36 -4.28
N MET A 513 -5.61 -8.92 -3.01
CA MET A 513 -4.39 -8.42 -2.41
C MET A 513 -3.34 -9.52 -2.28
N THR A 514 -3.72 -10.71 -1.82
CA THR A 514 -2.81 -11.86 -1.77
C THR A 514 -2.29 -12.20 -3.16
N LEU A 515 -3.15 -12.21 -4.19
CA LEU A 515 -2.75 -12.49 -5.57
C LEU A 515 -1.70 -11.48 -6.05
N SER A 516 -1.87 -10.20 -5.78
CA SER A 516 -0.96 -9.14 -6.25
C SER A 516 0.47 -9.32 -5.73
N PHE A 517 0.65 -9.81 -4.51
CA PHE A 517 1.97 -10.06 -3.92
C PHE A 517 2.63 -11.37 -4.35
N MET A 518 1.94 -12.22 -5.09
CA MET A 518 2.56 -13.44 -5.65
C MET A 518 3.56 -13.14 -6.77
N ALA A 519 3.55 -11.91 -7.29
CA ALA A 519 4.53 -11.42 -8.26
C ALA A 519 5.71 -10.63 -7.63
N LEU A 520 5.69 -10.32 -6.33
CA LEU A 520 6.71 -9.50 -5.67
C LEU A 520 7.97 -10.32 -5.36
N LEU A 521 8.96 -10.24 -6.26
CA LEU A 521 10.16 -11.10 -6.23
C LEU A 521 11.12 -10.81 -5.07
N VAL A 522 11.10 -9.59 -4.53
CA VAL A 522 11.98 -9.18 -3.43
C VAL A 522 11.60 -9.80 -2.08
N ILE A 523 10.38 -10.35 -1.98
CA ILE A 523 9.92 -11.04 -0.78
C ILE A 523 9.97 -12.57 -0.98
N PRO A 524 10.73 -13.34 -0.15
CA PRO A 524 10.87 -14.79 -0.28
C PRO A 524 9.56 -15.53 0.06
N HIS A 525 9.43 -16.84 -0.28
CA HIS A 525 10.39 -17.66 -1.00
C HIS A 525 10.14 -17.69 -2.51
N LEU A 526 9.06 -18.39 -2.93
CA LEU A 526 8.78 -18.69 -4.31
C LEU A 526 7.76 -17.69 -4.85
N LYS A 527 8.07 -17.03 -5.94
CA LYS A 527 7.25 -16.02 -6.60
C LYS A 527 7.22 -16.24 -8.11
N LEU A 528 6.32 -15.57 -8.81
CA LEU A 528 6.21 -15.69 -10.28
C LEU A 528 6.32 -14.31 -10.94
N SER A 529 7.29 -14.12 -11.82
CA SER A 529 7.34 -12.96 -12.72
C SER A 529 6.83 -13.33 -14.13
N ASP A 530 6.73 -12.34 -15.01
CA ASP A 530 6.46 -12.54 -16.44
C ASP A 530 7.56 -13.33 -17.15
N LYS A 531 8.75 -13.48 -16.55
CA LYS A 531 9.89 -14.22 -17.09
C LYS A 531 10.01 -15.64 -16.53
N GLY A 532 9.23 -16.00 -15.50
CA GLY A 532 9.22 -17.35 -14.95
C GLY A 532 9.17 -17.41 -13.43
N LEU A 533 9.20 -18.65 -12.92
CA LEU A 533 9.21 -18.95 -11.50
C LEU A 533 10.54 -18.53 -10.86
N PHE A 534 10.47 -17.80 -9.77
CA PHE A 534 11.63 -17.19 -9.11
C PHE A 534 11.75 -17.66 -7.66
N ASP A 535 12.96 -18.03 -7.28
CA ASP A 535 13.31 -18.38 -5.92
C ASP A 535 14.00 -17.18 -5.24
N GLY A 536 13.27 -16.52 -4.34
CA GLY A 536 13.77 -15.34 -3.62
C GLY A 536 14.87 -15.63 -2.59
N GLN A 537 15.10 -16.88 -2.20
CA GLN A 537 16.22 -17.24 -1.32
C GLN A 537 17.54 -17.34 -2.08
N SER A 538 17.53 -18.07 -3.21
CA SER A 538 18.71 -18.17 -4.08
C SER A 538 18.85 -16.99 -5.03
N PHE A 539 17.83 -16.11 -5.09
CA PHE A 539 17.71 -14.93 -5.93
C PHE A 539 17.94 -15.20 -7.41
N GLN A 540 17.27 -16.26 -7.93
CA GLN A 540 17.40 -16.71 -9.31
C GLN A 540 16.12 -17.41 -9.82
N PHE A 541 16.01 -17.52 -11.14
CA PHE A 541 14.94 -18.34 -11.74
C PHE A 541 15.10 -19.81 -11.40
N THR A 542 13.97 -20.48 -11.25
CA THR A 542 13.91 -21.93 -11.02
C THR A 542 12.89 -22.59 -11.96
N SER A 543 13.04 -23.90 -12.20
CA SER A 543 12.10 -24.67 -12.99
C SER A 543 10.79 -24.90 -12.22
N VAL A 544 9.66 -24.96 -12.94
CA VAL A 544 8.39 -25.44 -12.39
C VAL A 544 8.49 -26.91 -11.97
N PHE A 545 9.30 -27.70 -12.70
CA PHE A 545 9.56 -29.10 -12.35
C PHE A 545 10.75 -29.22 -11.40
N THR A 546 10.60 -30.09 -10.40
CA THR A 546 11.76 -30.51 -9.58
C THR A 546 12.57 -31.55 -10.34
N ALA A 547 13.88 -31.54 -10.11
CA ALA A 547 14.78 -32.55 -10.67
C ALA A 547 14.53 -33.93 -10.04
#